data_61926397b4659ec1305a4fd3514c9bef
#
_entry.id   61926397b4659ec1305a4fd3514c9bef
#
_cell.length_a   1.000
_cell.length_b   1.000
_cell.length_c   1.000
_cell.angle_alpha   90.00
_cell.angle_beta   90.00
_cell.angle_gamma   90.00
#
_symmetry.space_group_name_H-M   'P 1'
#
loop_
_entity.id
_entity.type
_entity.pdbx_description
1 polymer ?
#
loop_
_entity_poly.entity_id
_entity_poly.type
_entity_poly.pdbx_seq_one_letter_code
_entity_poly.pdbx_strand_id
1 'polypeptide(L)'
;MHKLMKVAEVRRHVRDIEEHDVSRVARAPGGFLHEYMRLGPRMLDEIAPGGRITWRQKRTNFIRRHLAQYRTHRTERRRLALIAWAYDPR
;
A
#
# COMPACT_ATOMS: atom_id res chain seq x y z
N MET A 1 11.01 -3.99 10.32
CA MET A 1 10.23 -2.79 9.95
C MET A 1 10.15 -2.67 8.43
N HIS A 2 8.99 -2.27 7.91
CA HIS A 2 8.79 -2.24 6.46
C HIS A 2 9.05 -0.84 5.92
N LYS A 3 10.12 -0.72 5.14
CA LYS A 3 10.54 0.58 4.60
C LYS A 3 9.43 1.24 3.80
N LEU A 4 9.15 2.49 4.12
CA LEU A 4 8.15 3.29 3.44
C LEU A 4 8.71 3.86 2.14
N MET A 5 8.05 3.58 1.02
CA MET A 5 8.37 4.23 -0.25
C MET A 5 7.93 5.69 -0.20
N LYS A 6 8.69 6.56 -0.85
CA LYS A 6 8.30 7.94 -1.02
C LYS A 6 7.11 8.04 -1.98
N VAL A 7 6.30 9.09 -1.82
CA VAL A 7 5.15 9.31 -2.70
C VAL A 7 5.55 9.28 -4.18
N ALA A 8 6.66 9.94 -4.53
CA ALA A 8 7.13 9.98 -5.91
C ALA A 8 7.50 8.59 -6.44
N GLU A 9 8.04 7.73 -5.59
CA GLU A 9 8.36 6.35 -5.97
C GLU A 9 7.09 5.53 -6.22
N VAL A 10 6.12 5.64 -5.34
CA VAL A 10 4.84 4.94 -5.51
C VAL A 10 4.13 5.41 -6.76
N ARG A 11 4.17 6.73 -7.02
CA ARG A 11 3.50 7.31 -8.19
C ARG A 11 3.98 6.69 -9.51
N ARG A 12 5.23 6.29 -9.59
CA ARG A 12 5.77 5.64 -10.79
C ARG A 12 5.11 4.31 -11.10
N HIS A 13 4.47 3.70 -10.13
CA HIS A 13 3.82 2.38 -10.28
C HIS A 13 2.31 2.46 -10.37
N VAL A 14 1.70 3.63 -10.21
CA VAL A 14 0.24 3.76 -10.16
C VAL A 14 -0.40 3.23 -11.45
N ARG A 15 0.17 3.54 -12.60
CA ARG A 15 -0.35 3.07 -13.88
C ARG A 15 -0.36 1.55 -13.95
N ASP A 16 0.73 0.90 -13.54
CA ASP A 16 0.81 -0.56 -13.54
C ASP A 16 -0.19 -1.16 -12.57
N ILE A 17 -0.35 -0.55 -11.41
CA ILE A 17 -1.34 -0.99 -10.41
C ILE A 17 -2.73 -0.94 -11.00
N GLU A 18 -3.07 0.14 -11.71
CA GLU A 18 -4.36 0.29 -12.36
C GLU A 18 -4.56 -0.71 -13.50
N GLU A 19 -3.55 -0.88 -14.34
CA GLU A 19 -3.63 -1.80 -15.47
C GLU A 19 -3.80 -3.25 -15.03
N HIS A 20 -3.16 -3.65 -13.95
CA HIS A 20 -3.30 -4.99 -13.38
C HIS A 20 -4.57 -5.12 -12.52
N ASP A 21 -5.28 -4.03 -12.32
CA ASP A 21 -6.51 -3.98 -11.53
C ASP A 21 -6.34 -4.59 -10.13
N VAL A 22 -5.22 -4.26 -9.49
CA VAL A 22 -4.96 -4.72 -8.12
C VAL A 22 -5.32 -3.62 -7.13
N SER A 23 -5.60 -4.02 -5.89
CA SER A 23 -5.80 -3.10 -4.76
C SER A 23 -6.89 -2.06 -5.01
N ARG A 24 -8.04 -2.49 -5.49
CA ARG A 24 -9.18 -1.59 -5.77
C ARG A 24 -9.57 -0.76 -4.56
N VAL A 25 -9.61 -1.39 -3.38
CA VAL A 25 -10.00 -0.70 -2.16
C VAL A 25 -8.98 0.38 -1.80
N ALA A 26 -7.69 0.06 -1.91
CA ALA A 26 -6.63 1.03 -1.63
C ALA A 26 -6.64 2.20 -2.60
N ARG A 27 -7.02 1.97 -3.87
CA ARG A 27 -7.09 3.02 -4.91
C ARG A 27 -8.32 3.89 -4.79
N ALA A 28 -9.38 3.37 -4.20
CA ALA A 28 -10.64 4.11 -4.08
C ALA A 28 -10.50 5.28 -3.11
N PRO A 29 -11.36 6.32 -3.23
CA PRO A 29 -11.37 7.39 -2.24
C PRO A 29 -11.50 6.83 -0.83
N GLY A 30 -10.64 7.31 0.07
CA GLY A 30 -10.58 6.81 1.44
C GLY A 30 -9.69 5.58 1.63
N GLY A 31 -9.17 4.99 0.56
CA GLY A 31 -8.23 3.87 0.66
C GLY A 31 -6.80 4.36 0.90
N PHE A 32 -5.91 3.43 1.27
CA PHE A 32 -4.54 3.77 1.61
C PHE A 32 -3.81 4.51 0.48
N LEU A 33 -3.81 3.95 -0.72
CA LEU A 33 -3.08 4.55 -1.84
C LEU A 33 -3.58 5.94 -2.16
N HIS A 34 -4.90 6.10 -2.23
CA HIS A 34 -5.52 7.40 -2.51
C HIS A 34 -5.10 8.44 -1.46
N GLU A 35 -5.18 8.09 -0.18
CA GLU A 35 -4.83 9.01 0.90
C GLU A 35 -3.34 9.29 0.97
N TYR A 36 -2.50 8.28 0.70
CA TYR A 36 -1.06 8.47 0.70
C TYR A 36 -0.62 9.40 -0.43
N MET A 37 -1.19 9.24 -1.63
CA MET A 37 -0.90 10.14 -2.76
C MET A 37 -1.34 11.57 -2.46
N ARG A 38 -2.43 11.74 -1.71
CA ARG A 38 -2.99 13.06 -1.41
C ARG A 38 -2.27 13.76 -0.25
N LEU A 39 -1.95 13.03 0.80
CA LEU A 39 -1.47 13.61 2.07
C LEU A 39 0.00 13.33 2.37
N GLY A 40 0.59 12.32 1.73
CA GLY A 40 1.96 11.92 2.04
C GLY A 40 2.08 11.18 3.37
N PRO A 41 3.33 11.00 3.87
CA PRO A 41 3.58 10.18 5.07
C PRO A 41 2.83 10.62 6.33
N ARG A 42 2.40 11.87 6.43
CA ARG A 42 1.69 12.34 7.63
C ARG A 42 0.38 11.59 7.86
N MET A 43 -0.22 11.03 6.79
CA MET A 43 -1.47 10.29 6.93
C MET A 43 -1.31 9.01 7.75
N LEU A 44 -0.09 8.51 7.88
CA LEU A 44 0.16 7.27 8.61
C LEU A 44 -0.24 7.34 10.08
N ASP A 45 -0.23 8.52 10.67
CA ASP A 45 -0.59 8.70 12.07
C ASP A 45 -2.08 9.02 12.28
N GLU A 46 -2.83 9.11 11.17
CA GLU A 46 -4.28 9.31 11.23
C GLU A 46 -4.99 7.97 11.42
N ILE A 47 -6.17 8.02 12.03
CA ILE A 47 -6.98 6.83 12.24
C ILE A 47 -7.56 6.37 10.91
N ALA A 48 -7.34 5.10 10.58
CA ALA A 48 -7.87 4.50 9.35
C ALA A 48 -9.37 4.28 9.46
N PRO A 49 -10.08 4.12 8.34
CA PRO A 49 -11.50 3.77 8.35
C PRO A 49 -11.76 2.56 9.24
N GLY A 50 -12.82 2.63 10.02
CA GLY A 50 -13.11 1.67 11.09
C GLY A 50 -12.87 2.26 12.48
N GLY A 51 -12.05 3.32 12.57
CA GLY A 51 -11.89 4.12 13.80
C GLY A 51 -11.10 3.48 14.92
N ARG A 52 -10.36 2.38 14.65
CA ARG A 52 -9.71 1.62 15.71
C ARG A 52 -8.19 1.70 15.72
N ILE A 53 -7.59 1.77 14.54
CA ILE A 53 -6.13 1.75 14.41
C ILE A 53 -5.69 2.83 13.43
N THR A 54 -4.42 3.22 13.53
CA THR A 54 -3.83 4.16 12.59
C THR A 54 -3.58 3.50 11.24
N TRP A 55 -3.43 4.33 10.21
CA TRP A 55 -2.99 3.83 8.91
C TRP A 55 -1.65 3.10 9.01
N ARG A 56 -0.75 3.58 9.86
CA ARG A 56 0.55 2.92 10.09
C ARG A 56 0.36 1.48 10.55
N GLN A 57 -0.51 1.25 11.51
CA GLN A 57 -0.78 -0.09 12.02
C GLN A 57 -1.48 -0.94 10.96
N LYS A 58 -2.44 -0.37 10.26
CA LYS A 58 -3.16 -1.07 9.19
C LYS A 58 -2.20 -1.48 8.07
N ARG A 59 -1.27 -0.60 7.69
CA ARG A 59 -0.24 -0.89 6.70
C ARG A 59 0.65 -2.04 7.15
N THR A 60 1.12 -2.00 8.39
CA THR A 60 1.95 -3.07 8.95
C THR A 60 1.22 -4.41 8.88
N ASN A 61 -0.05 -4.44 9.27
CA ASN A 61 -0.86 -5.66 9.23
C ASN A 61 -1.00 -6.19 7.80
N PHE A 62 -1.27 -5.30 6.86
CA PHE A 62 -1.40 -5.67 5.45
C PHE A 62 -0.10 -6.27 4.91
N ILE A 63 1.02 -5.59 5.13
CA ILE A 63 2.32 -6.02 4.61
C ILE A 63 2.70 -7.38 5.18
N ARG A 64 2.50 -7.61 6.48
CA ARG A 64 2.81 -8.90 7.10
C ARG A 64 2.15 -10.06 6.37
N ARG A 65 0.84 -9.93 6.08
CA ARG A 65 0.09 -10.99 5.41
C ARG A 65 0.53 -11.17 3.96
N HIS A 66 0.62 -10.08 3.23
CA HIS A 66 0.87 -10.13 1.80
C HIS A 66 2.32 -10.40 1.44
N LEU A 67 3.26 -9.99 2.27
CA LEU A 67 4.67 -10.27 2.05
C LEU A 67 4.95 -11.77 2.18
N ALA A 68 4.32 -12.44 3.15
CA ALA A 68 4.45 -13.88 3.30
C ALA A 68 3.97 -14.61 2.04
N GLN A 69 2.82 -14.18 1.49
CA GLN A 69 2.29 -14.74 0.25
C GLN A 69 3.21 -14.45 -0.94
N TYR A 70 3.73 -13.24 -1.02
CA TYR A 70 4.62 -12.85 -2.11
C TYR A 70 5.90 -13.70 -2.10
N ARG A 71 6.46 -13.96 -0.93
CA ARG A 71 7.68 -14.77 -0.82
C ARG A 71 7.47 -16.21 -1.32
N THR A 72 6.27 -16.73 -1.22
CA THR A 72 5.92 -18.04 -1.71
C THR A 72 5.64 -18.04 -3.22
N HIS A 73 4.95 -16.99 -3.70
CA HIS A 73 4.58 -16.84 -5.11
C HIS A 73 4.89 -15.41 -5.57
N ARG A 74 6.08 -15.21 -6.12
CA ARG A 74 6.55 -13.90 -6.54
C ARG A 74 6.00 -13.52 -7.92
N THR A 75 4.76 -13.05 -7.95
CA THR A 75 4.15 -12.55 -9.16
C THR A 75 4.19 -11.02 -9.18
N GLU A 76 4.14 -10.44 -10.38
CA GLU A 76 4.09 -8.99 -10.51
C GLU A 76 2.83 -8.43 -9.85
N ARG A 77 1.72 -9.13 -9.99
CA ARG A 77 0.46 -8.71 -9.37
C ARG A 77 0.58 -8.59 -7.85
N ARG A 78 1.23 -9.57 -7.19
CA ARG A 78 1.44 -9.53 -5.75
C ARG A 78 2.43 -8.43 -5.34
N ARG A 79 3.45 -8.21 -6.16
CA ARG A 79 4.40 -7.12 -5.91
C ARG A 79 3.70 -5.77 -5.98
N LEU A 80 2.87 -5.56 -7.01
CA LEU A 80 2.13 -4.31 -7.16
C LEU A 80 1.14 -4.07 -6.02
N ALA A 81 0.55 -5.14 -5.47
CA ALA A 81 -0.32 -5.01 -4.31
C ALA A 81 0.43 -4.47 -3.08
N LEU A 82 1.68 -4.87 -2.90
CA LEU A 82 2.53 -4.33 -1.83
C LEU A 82 2.94 -2.89 -2.10
N ILE A 83 3.29 -2.57 -3.34
CA ILE A 83 3.64 -1.20 -3.72
C ILE A 83 2.46 -0.26 -3.52
N ALA A 84 1.23 -0.73 -3.72
CA ALA A 84 0.03 0.06 -3.47
C ALA A 84 -0.10 0.46 -1.99
N TRP A 85 0.64 -0.20 -1.10
CA TRP A 85 0.74 0.13 0.32
C TRP A 85 2.12 0.74 0.64
N ALA A 86 2.76 1.31 -0.37
CA ALA A 86 4.04 2.02 -0.26
C ALA A 86 5.17 1.14 0.26
N TYR A 87 5.18 -0.13 -0.13
CA TYR A 87 6.26 -1.05 0.21
C TYR A 87 6.72 -1.83 -1.02
N ASP A 88 8.01 -1.68 -1.37
CA ASP A 88 8.61 -2.50 -2.43
C ASP A 88 9.33 -3.68 -1.77
N PRO A 89 8.90 -4.93 -2.05
CA PRO A 89 9.47 -6.11 -1.40
C PRO A 89 10.87 -6.49 -1.91
N ARG A 90 11.41 -5.77 -2.89
CA ARG A 90 12.74 -6.05 -3.44
C ARG A 90 13.89 -5.58 -2.59
#